data_31a4d52c36109050bef3d6fb77825f99
#
_entry.id   31a4d52c36109050bef3d6fb77825f99
#
_cell.length_a   1.000
_cell.length_b   1.000
_cell.length_c   1.000
_cell.angle_alpha   90.00
_cell.angle_beta   90.00
_cell.angle_gamma   90.00
#
_symmetry.space_group_name_H-M   'P 1'
#
loop_
_entity.id
_entity.type
_entity.pdbx_description
1 polymer ?
#
loop_
_entity_poly.entity_id
_entity_poly.type
_entity_poly.pdbx_seq_one_letter_code
_entity_poly.pdbx_strand_id
1 'polypeptide(L)'
;MKELSKHPTNRVKSVLLLYLLFFVSMCGYSETADTLSVISNDSLQTEQNTIIQPSLQTKMDNFRQRRWFQATYLGVPMIAMGLLEKHFDDKFRVLRNDFMPKFDYKLDNYTQIAPAAVMLGLKTAGVPSRSSWGRMIMSDAITITLMTGVVQGLKYTTNVTRPDGSNKQSFPSGHTATAFMTATMLSKEYGHISPWVSVGAYTIATATGLMRMANNKHWLSDVMVGAGFGILSTEFGYWITDAFMRGRGLNFQKLQEEEQLGRSNPSFFNLYMGFNIPLSKFDINNK
;
A
#
# COMPACT_ATOMS: atom_id res chain seq x y z
N MET A 1 18.91 -33.43 -30.81
CA MET A 1 18.16 -32.25 -30.46
C MET A 1 17.27 -32.51 -29.24
N LYS A 2 17.86 -32.60 -28.07
CA LYS A 2 17.17 -32.77 -26.77
C LYS A 2 18.09 -32.23 -25.67
N GLU A 3 18.18 -30.90 -25.53
CA GLU A 3 18.82 -30.29 -24.36
C GLU A 3 18.53 -28.78 -24.28
N LEU A 4 17.25 -28.40 -24.11
CA LEU A 4 16.89 -27.00 -23.79
C LEU A 4 15.62 -26.91 -22.89
N SER A 5 15.43 -27.88 -21.96
CA SER A 5 14.26 -27.92 -21.12
C SER A 5 14.52 -27.83 -19.59
N LYS A 6 15.68 -27.39 -19.18
CA LYS A 6 15.98 -27.29 -17.72
C LYS A 6 16.32 -25.86 -17.36
N HIS A 7 15.34 -24.96 -17.13
CA HIS A 7 15.43 -23.85 -16.14
C HIS A 7 14.49 -22.65 -16.35
N PRO A 8 13.26 -22.76 -16.85
CA PRO A 8 12.33 -21.62 -16.78
C PRO A 8 11.68 -21.45 -15.39
N THR A 9 11.54 -22.55 -14.63
CA THR A 9 10.83 -22.54 -13.33
C THR A 9 11.57 -21.80 -12.21
N ASN A 10 12.90 -21.79 -12.22
CA ASN A 10 13.67 -21.12 -11.17
C ASN A 10 13.63 -19.59 -11.30
N ARG A 11 13.62 -19.05 -12.52
CA ARG A 11 13.53 -17.58 -12.72
C ARG A 11 12.16 -17.02 -12.37
N VAL A 12 11.08 -17.75 -12.68
CA VAL A 12 9.72 -17.36 -12.29
C VAL A 12 9.55 -17.40 -10.76
N LYS A 13 10.09 -18.45 -10.12
CA LYS A 13 10.13 -18.53 -8.65
C LYS A 13 10.94 -17.40 -8.02
N SER A 14 12.07 -17.02 -8.62
CA SER A 14 12.90 -15.91 -8.16
C SER A 14 12.21 -14.56 -8.30
N VAL A 15 11.50 -14.34 -9.42
CA VAL A 15 10.70 -13.12 -9.62
C VAL A 15 9.56 -13.06 -8.64
N LEU A 16 8.80 -14.15 -8.45
CA LEU A 16 7.75 -14.23 -7.43
C LEU A 16 8.31 -14.02 -6.00
N LEU A 17 9.47 -14.59 -5.70
CA LEU A 17 10.14 -14.40 -4.42
C LEU A 17 10.60 -12.96 -4.23
N LEU A 18 11.15 -12.32 -5.25
CA LEU A 18 11.52 -10.90 -5.23
C LEU A 18 10.29 -10.01 -5.01
N TYR A 19 9.14 -10.33 -5.63
CA TYR A 19 7.88 -9.64 -5.37
C TYR A 19 7.41 -9.84 -3.93
N LEU A 20 7.48 -11.07 -3.43
CA LEU A 20 7.12 -11.37 -2.04
C LEU A 20 8.05 -10.65 -1.06
N LEU A 21 9.36 -10.67 -1.30
CA LEU A 21 10.35 -9.97 -0.49
C LEU A 21 10.20 -8.45 -0.57
N PHE A 22 9.90 -7.90 -1.76
CA PHE A 22 9.60 -6.48 -1.93
C PHE A 22 8.35 -6.09 -1.14
N PHE A 23 7.26 -6.89 -1.20
CA PHE A 23 6.04 -6.66 -0.41
C PHE A 23 6.30 -6.79 1.10
N VAL A 24 7.05 -7.80 1.53
CA VAL A 24 7.40 -8.00 2.96
C VAL A 24 8.33 -6.88 3.45
N SER A 25 9.31 -6.47 2.66
CA SER A 25 10.18 -5.32 2.96
C SER A 25 9.39 -4.03 3.10
N MET A 26 8.32 -3.87 2.33
CA MET A 26 7.44 -2.71 2.41
C MET A 26 6.56 -2.69 3.66
N CYS A 27 6.09 -3.86 4.12
CA CYS A 27 5.34 -3.97 5.37
C CYS A 27 6.23 -3.70 6.61
N GLY A 28 7.51 -4.09 6.55
CA GLY A 28 8.45 -3.89 7.67
C GLY A 28 9.02 -2.46 7.80
N TYR A 29 8.84 -1.60 6.79
CA TYR A 29 9.50 -0.29 6.76
C TYR A 29 8.75 0.83 7.50
N SER A 30 7.55 0.55 8.03
CA SER A 30 6.76 1.54 8.78
C SER A 30 7.22 1.74 10.23
N GLU A 31 8.06 0.84 10.77
CA GLU A 31 8.25 0.74 12.23
C GLU A 31 9.57 1.27 12.79
N THR A 32 10.55 1.64 11.94
CA THR A 32 11.90 1.98 12.45
C THR A 32 12.24 3.46 12.53
N ALA A 33 11.32 4.37 12.22
CA ALA A 33 11.64 5.81 12.20
C ALA A 33 11.49 6.53 13.54
N ASP A 34 10.74 5.98 14.51
CA ASP A 34 10.36 6.74 15.72
C ASP A 34 11.09 6.36 17.01
N THR A 35 12.00 5.39 17.03
CA THR A 35 12.61 4.90 18.28
C THR A 35 14.01 5.42 18.58
N LEU A 36 14.61 6.27 17.76
CA LEU A 36 16.01 6.74 17.97
C LEU A 36 16.17 8.21 18.32
N SER A 37 15.11 8.94 18.65
CA SER A 37 15.21 10.38 18.95
C SER A 37 15.12 10.75 20.44
N VAL A 38 15.14 9.81 21.38
CA VAL A 38 14.92 10.10 22.83
C VAL A 38 16.17 9.92 23.71
N ILE A 39 17.34 9.58 23.18
CA ILE A 39 18.56 9.51 24.01
C ILE A 39 19.60 10.46 23.44
N SER A 40 19.57 11.72 23.83
CA SER A 40 20.73 12.59 24.15
C SER A 40 20.32 14.05 24.33
N ASN A 41 19.86 14.38 25.52
CA ASN A 41 19.96 15.73 26.02
C ASN A 41 20.44 15.64 27.46
N ASP A 42 21.71 15.61 27.63
CA ASP A 42 22.36 16.29 28.75
C ASP A 42 23.84 16.56 28.43
N SER A 43 24.21 17.80 28.73
CA SER A 43 25.54 18.37 28.92
C SER A 43 26.29 18.93 27.70
N LEU A 44 26.52 20.23 27.90
CA LEU A 44 27.62 21.10 27.45
C LEU A 44 27.36 21.99 26.24
N GLN A 45 26.90 23.21 26.57
CA GLN A 45 27.08 24.41 25.77
C GLN A 45 28.58 24.67 25.51
N THR A 46 28.96 24.70 24.27
CA THR A 46 30.10 25.47 23.81
C THR A 46 29.77 26.01 22.43
N GLU A 47 29.60 27.31 22.33
CA GLU A 47 29.47 28.07 21.09
C GLU A 47 30.67 27.77 20.18
N GLN A 48 30.42 27.10 19.08
CA GLN A 48 31.22 27.29 17.86
C GLN A 48 30.27 27.23 16.68
N ASN A 49 30.11 28.37 15.99
CA ASN A 49 29.48 28.51 14.70
C ASN A 49 30.19 27.67 13.64
N THR A 50 30.03 26.36 13.70
CA THR A 50 30.39 25.48 12.62
C THR A 50 29.16 25.33 11.75
N ILE A 51 29.22 25.80 10.51
CA ILE A 51 28.21 25.52 9.48
C ILE A 51 28.19 23.99 9.31
N ILE A 52 27.35 23.31 10.08
CA ILE A 52 27.19 21.87 9.99
C ILE A 52 26.49 21.57 8.67
N GLN A 53 27.26 21.13 7.68
CA GLN A 53 26.65 20.57 6.49
C GLN A 53 25.80 19.35 6.90
N PRO A 54 24.50 19.32 6.54
CA PRO A 54 23.64 18.20 6.92
C PRO A 54 24.24 16.90 6.38
N SER A 55 24.35 15.90 7.26
CA SER A 55 24.84 14.58 6.89
C SER A 55 24.02 13.99 5.74
N LEU A 56 24.58 13.05 4.99
CA LEU A 56 23.84 12.34 3.93
C LEU A 56 22.56 11.72 4.47
N GLN A 57 22.56 11.24 5.71
CA GLN A 57 21.41 10.70 6.42
C GLN A 57 20.31 11.77 6.56
N THR A 58 20.62 12.95 7.09
CA THR A 58 19.67 14.07 7.23
C THR A 58 19.10 14.53 5.88
N LYS A 59 19.94 14.54 4.81
CA LYS A 59 19.48 14.86 3.46
C LYS A 59 18.53 13.80 2.91
N MET A 60 18.78 12.52 3.17
CA MET A 60 17.91 11.41 2.76
C MET A 60 16.60 11.40 3.53
N ASP A 61 16.62 11.69 4.84
CA ASP A 61 15.42 11.76 5.66
C ASP A 61 14.54 12.94 5.23
N ASN A 62 15.14 14.10 4.99
CA ASN A 62 14.42 15.25 4.44
C ASN A 62 13.84 14.98 3.03
N PHE A 63 14.53 14.18 2.21
CA PHE A 63 14.02 13.77 0.91
C PHE A 63 12.83 12.81 1.04
N ARG A 64 12.93 11.82 1.94
CA ARG A 64 11.84 10.88 2.23
C ARG A 64 10.60 11.55 2.81
N GLN A 65 10.77 12.58 3.62
CA GLN A 65 9.66 13.37 4.19
C GLN A 65 8.99 14.31 3.17
N ARG A 66 9.55 14.50 1.98
CA ARG A 66 8.90 15.31 0.95
C ARG A 66 7.60 14.62 0.50
N ARG A 67 6.50 15.36 0.53
CA ARG A 67 5.16 14.84 0.21
C ARG A 67 5.07 14.17 -1.16
N TRP A 68 5.78 14.68 -2.16
CA TRP A 68 5.79 14.07 -3.49
C TRP A 68 6.48 12.70 -3.51
N PHE A 69 7.53 12.49 -2.71
CA PHE A 69 8.19 11.21 -2.59
C PHE A 69 7.25 10.19 -1.93
N GLN A 70 6.59 10.57 -0.82
CA GLN A 70 5.60 9.73 -0.15
C GLN A 70 4.43 9.36 -1.08
N ALA A 71 4.05 10.28 -2.00
CA ALA A 71 2.98 10.02 -2.95
C ALA A 71 3.37 9.05 -4.09
N THR A 72 4.65 8.95 -4.43
CA THR A 72 5.09 8.26 -5.66
C THR A 72 5.93 7.01 -5.44
N TYR A 73 6.54 6.84 -4.26
CA TYR A 73 7.54 5.80 -4.00
C TYR A 73 7.04 4.36 -4.19
N LEU A 74 5.73 4.12 -4.15
CA LEU A 74 5.11 2.82 -4.37
C LEU A 74 4.50 2.69 -5.77
N GLY A 75 3.64 3.64 -6.11
CA GLY A 75 2.85 3.55 -7.33
C GLY A 75 3.70 3.65 -8.59
N VAL A 76 4.72 4.52 -8.61
CA VAL A 76 5.60 4.67 -9.79
C VAL A 76 6.44 3.42 -10.05
N PRO A 77 7.14 2.82 -9.06
CA PRO A 77 7.84 1.54 -9.29
C PRO A 77 6.92 0.42 -9.74
N MET A 78 5.70 0.31 -9.20
CA MET A 78 4.74 -0.71 -9.64
C MET A 78 4.37 -0.55 -11.11
N ILE A 79 4.13 0.68 -11.58
CA ILE A 79 3.86 0.95 -12.99
C ILE A 79 5.09 0.61 -13.83
N ALA A 80 6.27 1.10 -13.45
CA ALA A 80 7.50 0.84 -14.17
C ALA A 80 7.80 -0.65 -14.30
N MET A 81 7.67 -1.40 -13.21
CA MET A 81 7.84 -2.86 -13.22
C MET A 81 6.81 -3.53 -14.13
N GLY A 82 5.52 -3.15 -14.05
CA GLY A 82 4.49 -3.71 -14.90
C GLY A 82 4.75 -3.47 -16.40
N LEU A 83 5.28 -2.30 -16.77
CA LEU A 83 5.66 -2.01 -18.16
C LEU A 83 6.87 -2.82 -18.62
N LEU A 84 7.85 -3.05 -17.73
CA LEU A 84 9.04 -3.86 -18.02
C LEU A 84 8.71 -5.36 -18.10
N GLU A 85 7.79 -5.84 -17.24
CA GLU A 85 7.40 -7.24 -17.16
C GLU A 85 6.49 -7.72 -18.29
N LYS A 86 6.03 -6.85 -19.17
CA LYS A 86 5.18 -7.19 -20.32
C LYS A 86 5.77 -8.32 -21.18
N HIS A 87 7.09 -8.43 -21.22
CA HIS A 87 7.79 -9.51 -21.91
C HIS A 87 7.59 -10.90 -21.27
N PHE A 88 7.21 -10.96 -20.00
CA PHE A 88 6.99 -12.20 -19.24
C PHE A 88 5.53 -12.65 -19.18
N ASP A 89 4.59 -11.84 -19.66
CA ASP A 89 3.15 -12.11 -19.61
C ASP A 89 2.78 -13.50 -20.15
N ASP A 90 3.34 -13.89 -21.31
CA ASP A 90 3.07 -15.19 -21.91
C ASP A 90 3.58 -16.36 -21.05
N LYS A 91 4.70 -16.20 -20.35
CA LYS A 91 5.25 -17.23 -19.47
C LYS A 91 4.36 -17.46 -18.26
N PHE A 92 3.81 -16.39 -17.68
CA PHE A 92 2.85 -16.48 -16.58
C PHE A 92 1.55 -17.15 -17.01
N ARG A 93 1.06 -16.82 -18.22
CA ARG A 93 -0.13 -17.45 -18.78
C ARG A 93 0.06 -18.96 -18.99
N VAL A 94 1.20 -19.39 -19.52
CA VAL A 94 1.52 -20.82 -19.68
C VAL A 94 1.53 -21.51 -18.33
N LEU A 95 2.27 -20.96 -17.34
CA LEU A 95 2.33 -21.50 -16.00
C LEU A 95 0.94 -21.62 -15.37
N ARG A 96 0.11 -20.57 -15.49
CA ARG A 96 -1.29 -20.57 -15.00
C ARG A 96 -2.09 -21.70 -15.65
N ASN A 97 -2.00 -21.86 -16.96
CA ASN A 97 -2.75 -22.88 -17.70
C ASN A 97 -2.33 -24.31 -17.30
N ASP A 98 -1.05 -24.52 -16.98
CA ASP A 98 -0.53 -25.81 -16.54
C ASP A 98 -1.00 -26.16 -15.12
N PHE A 99 -1.02 -25.18 -14.20
CA PHE A 99 -1.33 -25.45 -12.79
C PHE A 99 -2.79 -25.23 -12.41
N MET A 100 -3.51 -24.32 -13.08
CA MET A 100 -4.87 -23.90 -12.72
C MET A 100 -5.81 -23.78 -13.95
N PRO A 101 -5.92 -24.82 -14.82
CA PRO A 101 -6.65 -24.70 -16.09
C PRO A 101 -8.15 -24.40 -15.92
N LYS A 102 -8.75 -24.83 -14.81
CA LYS A 102 -10.20 -24.72 -14.53
C LYS A 102 -10.54 -23.68 -13.46
N PHE A 103 -9.59 -22.78 -13.10
CA PHE A 103 -9.85 -21.76 -12.09
C PHE A 103 -10.79 -20.68 -12.67
N ASP A 104 -11.98 -20.54 -12.10
CA ASP A 104 -12.98 -19.52 -12.45
C ASP A 104 -13.82 -19.18 -11.19
N TYR A 105 -13.31 -18.26 -10.39
CA TYR A 105 -13.97 -17.78 -9.19
C TYR A 105 -14.23 -16.27 -9.27
N LYS A 106 -15.44 -15.86 -8.89
CA LYS A 106 -15.87 -14.43 -8.95
C LYS A 106 -15.65 -13.68 -7.64
N LEU A 107 -14.83 -14.22 -6.74
CA LEU A 107 -14.58 -13.61 -5.43
C LEU A 107 -13.87 -12.26 -5.54
N ASP A 108 -13.07 -12.07 -6.60
CA ASP A 108 -12.39 -10.82 -6.94
C ASP A 108 -13.33 -9.63 -7.14
N ASN A 109 -14.60 -9.86 -7.49
CA ASN A 109 -15.60 -8.81 -7.57
C ASN A 109 -15.95 -8.19 -6.20
N TYR A 110 -15.83 -8.98 -5.13
CA TYR A 110 -16.11 -8.54 -3.77
C TYR A 110 -14.85 -8.07 -3.04
N THR A 111 -13.74 -8.77 -3.21
CA THR A 111 -12.49 -8.44 -2.52
C THR A 111 -11.91 -7.11 -2.95
N GLN A 112 -12.18 -6.64 -4.18
CA GLN A 112 -11.74 -5.32 -4.64
C GLN A 112 -12.30 -4.14 -3.83
N ILE A 113 -13.48 -4.30 -3.21
CA ILE A 113 -14.13 -3.25 -2.41
C ILE A 113 -14.07 -3.54 -0.90
N ALA A 114 -13.60 -4.72 -0.50
CA ALA A 114 -13.58 -5.15 0.90
C ALA A 114 -12.81 -4.16 1.81
N PRO A 115 -11.64 -3.61 1.43
CA PRO A 115 -10.96 -2.61 2.27
C PRO A 115 -11.79 -1.34 2.48
N ALA A 116 -12.54 -0.87 1.46
CA ALA A 116 -13.43 0.29 1.61
C ALA A 116 -14.60 -0.02 2.55
N ALA A 117 -15.16 -1.23 2.47
CA ALA A 117 -16.22 -1.65 3.39
C ALA A 117 -15.71 -1.69 4.85
N VAL A 118 -14.49 -2.19 5.09
CA VAL A 118 -13.84 -2.15 6.40
C VAL A 118 -13.64 -0.70 6.85
N MET A 119 -13.13 0.17 5.98
CA MET A 119 -12.92 1.60 6.28
C MET A 119 -14.22 2.28 6.74
N LEU A 120 -15.31 2.07 6.00
CA LEU A 120 -16.63 2.62 6.34
C LEU A 120 -17.19 2.01 7.63
N GLY A 121 -17.00 0.70 7.83
CA GLY A 121 -17.41 0.02 9.05
C GLY A 121 -16.71 0.57 10.29
N LEU A 122 -15.40 0.75 10.23
CA LEU A 122 -14.62 1.37 11.32
C LEU A 122 -15.07 2.82 11.57
N LYS A 123 -15.34 3.57 10.52
CA LYS A 123 -15.80 4.96 10.60
C LYS A 123 -17.18 5.09 11.27
N THR A 124 -18.12 4.23 10.89
CA THR A 124 -19.47 4.20 11.49
C THR A 124 -19.45 3.65 12.92
N ALA A 125 -18.52 2.76 13.25
CA ALA A 125 -18.30 2.28 14.60
C ALA A 125 -17.66 3.33 15.53
N GLY A 126 -17.29 4.53 15.01
CA GLY A 126 -16.70 5.61 15.78
C GLY A 126 -15.21 5.45 16.05
N VAL A 127 -14.53 4.50 15.37
CA VAL A 127 -13.07 4.34 15.49
C VAL A 127 -12.38 5.60 14.95
N PRO A 128 -11.43 6.19 15.71
CA PRO A 128 -10.73 7.39 15.28
C PRO A 128 -10.02 7.21 13.94
N SER A 129 -10.34 8.06 12.98
CA SER A 129 -9.71 8.07 11.67
C SER A 129 -8.92 9.35 11.45
N ARG A 130 -7.98 9.33 10.50
CA ARG A 130 -7.21 10.50 10.10
C ARG A 130 -8.09 11.70 9.75
N SER A 131 -9.20 11.47 9.07
CA SER A 131 -10.03 12.51 8.46
C SER A 131 -11.42 12.60 9.08
N SER A 132 -11.99 13.81 9.15
CA SER A 132 -13.44 14.00 9.37
C SER A 132 -14.24 13.39 8.22
N TRP A 133 -15.56 13.17 8.42
CA TRP A 133 -16.43 12.62 7.38
C TRP A 133 -16.36 13.40 6.07
N GLY A 134 -16.50 14.72 6.12
CA GLY A 134 -16.50 15.54 4.90
C GLY A 134 -15.17 15.49 4.16
N ARG A 135 -14.04 15.46 4.90
CA ARG A 135 -12.71 15.34 4.31
C ARG A 135 -12.49 13.98 3.67
N MET A 136 -12.87 12.90 4.34
CA MET A 136 -12.76 11.53 3.82
C MET A 136 -13.55 11.37 2.53
N ILE A 137 -14.83 11.78 2.52
CA ILE A 137 -15.68 11.71 1.32
C ILE A 137 -15.08 12.51 0.16
N MET A 138 -14.56 13.71 0.42
CA MET A 138 -13.91 14.53 -0.61
C MET A 138 -12.65 13.87 -1.16
N SER A 139 -11.78 13.34 -0.29
CA SER A 139 -10.57 12.63 -0.71
C SER A 139 -10.89 11.41 -1.56
N ASP A 140 -11.88 10.63 -1.12
CA ASP A 140 -12.31 9.42 -1.80
C ASP A 140 -12.95 9.72 -3.16
N ALA A 141 -13.80 10.75 -3.24
CA ALA A 141 -14.43 11.17 -4.49
C ALA A 141 -13.38 11.62 -5.54
N ILE A 142 -12.41 12.43 -5.14
CA ILE A 142 -11.32 12.86 -6.02
C ILE A 142 -10.49 11.65 -6.46
N THR A 143 -10.15 10.76 -5.52
CA THR A 143 -9.39 9.53 -5.79
C THR A 143 -10.08 8.64 -6.81
N ILE A 144 -11.37 8.35 -6.61
CA ILE A 144 -12.18 7.52 -7.51
C ILE A 144 -12.24 8.14 -8.91
N THR A 145 -12.44 9.45 -8.98
CA THR A 145 -12.49 10.18 -10.26
C THR A 145 -11.18 10.08 -11.01
N LEU A 146 -10.04 10.31 -10.33
CA LEU A 146 -8.71 10.22 -10.93
C LEU A 146 -8.42 8.79 -11.41
N MET A 147 -8.64 7.79 -10.55
CA MET A 147 -8.39 6.38 -10.89
C MET A 147 -9.25 5.94 -12.08
N THR A 148 -10.54 6.23 -12.03
CA THR A 148 -11.47 5.84 -13.11
C THR A 148 -11.10 6.52 -14.42
N GLY A 149 -10.79 7.82 -14.40
CA GLY A 149 -10.39 8.56 -15.59
C GLY A 149 -9.15 7.98 -16.24
N VAL A 150 -8.09 7.72 -15.46
CA VAL A 150 -6.84 7.15 -15.98
C VAL A 150 -7.04 5.72 -16.49
N VAL A 151 -7.69 4.85 -15.71
CA VAL A 151 -7.86 3.43 -16.07
C VAL A 151 -8.74 3.30 -17.32
N GLN A 152 -9.86 4.03 -17.41
CA GLN A 152 -10.73 3.97 -18.59
C GLN A 152 -10.04 4.60 -19.80
N GLY A 153 -9.39 5.76 -19.63
CA GLY A 153 -8.62 6.37 -20.72
C GLY A 153 -7.60 5.41 -21.33
N LEU A 154 -6.81 4.72 -20.49
CA LEU A 154 -5.83 3.73 -20.95
C LEU A 154 -6.49 2.51 -21.61
N LYS A 155 -7.61 2.01 -21.10
CA LYS A 155 -8.34 0.90 -21.72
C LYS A 155 -8.78 1.21 -23.16
N TYR A 156 -9.28 2.41 -23.39
CA TYR A 156 -9.73 2.82 -24.71
C TYR A 156 -8.59 3.11 -25.69
N THR A 157 -7.43 3.53 -25.19
CA THR A 157 -6.29 3.89 -26.06
C THR A 157 -5.38 2.70 -26.38
N THR A 158 -5.23 1.75 -25.44
CA THR A 158 -4.23 0.66 -25.60
C THR A 158 -4.75 -0.56 -26.35
N ASN A 159 -6.06 -0.83 -26.30
CA ASN A 159 -6.72 -1.96 -26.97
C ASN A 159 -6.02 -3.34 -26.78
N VAL A 160 -5.47 -3.61 -25.60
CA VAL A 160 -4.78 -4.87 -25.29
C VAL A 160 -5.79 -6.00 -25.12
N THR A 161 -5.59 -7.10 -25.86
CA THR A 161 -6.43 -8.31 -25.77
C THR A 161 -6.19 -9.04 -24.45
N ARG A 162 -7.25 -9.52 -23.80
CA ARG A 162 -7.16 -10.34 -22.59
C ARG A 162 -6.53 -11.70 -22.86
N PRO A 163 -5.90 -12.34 -21.84
CA PRO A 163 -5.36 -13.68 -21.98
C PRO A 163 -6.37 -14.73 -22.44
N ASP A 164 -7.65 -14.59 -22.02
CA ASP A 164 -8.76 -15.48 -22.43
C ASP A 164 -9.39 -15.12 -23.79
N GLY A 165 -8.93 -14.05 -24.44
CA GLY A 165 -9.46 -13.59 -25.73
C GLY A 165 -10.83 -12.92 -25.67
N SER A 166 -11.44 -12.74 -24.49
CA SER A 166 -12.82 -12.27 -24.34
C SER A 166 -13.08 -10.86 -24.85
N ASN A 167 -12.10 -9.96 -24.74
CA ASN A 167 -12.19 -8.58 -25.26
C ASN A 167 -10.81 -7.92 -25.36
N LYS A 168 -10.79 -6.66 -25.87
CA LYS A 168 -9.57 -5.86 -26.07
C LYS A 168 -9.35 -4.78 -25.00
N GLN A 169 -9.88 -4.97 -23.80
CA GLN A 169 -9.79 -3.99 -22.70
C GLN A 169 -9.05 -4.61 -21.49
N SER A 170 -7.91 -5.27 -21.76
CA SER A 170 -7.14 -5.89 -20.69
C SER A 170 -6.38 -4.86 -19.87
N PHE A 171 -5.67 -3.94 -20.51
CA PHE A 171 -4.72 -3.03 -19.86
C PHE A 171 -5.33 -1.66 -19.52
N PRO A 172 -5.10 -1.15 -18.30
CA PRO A 172 -4.68 -1.86 -17.09
C PRO A 172 -5.86 -2.59 -16.41
N SER A 173 -5.57 -3.42 -15.39
CA SER A 173 -6.58 -4.14 -14.62
C SER A 173 -7.40 -3.21 -13.71
N GLY A 174 -8.69 -3.03 -14.03
CA GLY A 174 -9.59 -2.18 -13.23
C GLY A 174 -9.88 -2.74 -11.84
N HIS A 175 -10.11 -4.06 -11.70
CA HIS A 175 -10.33 -4.68 -10.39
C HIS A 175 -9.11 -4.53 -9.48
N THR A 176 -7.91 -4.71 -10.03
CA THR A 176 -6.68 -4.50 -9.26
C THR A 176 -6.49 -3.04 -8.87
N ALA A 177 -6.75 -2.11 -9.80
CA ALA A 177 -6.69 -0.68 -9.51
C ALA A 177 -7.66 -0.29 -8.38
N THR A 178 -8.90 -0.79 -8.42
CA THR A 178 -9.90 -0.56 -7.36
C THR A 178 -9.44 -1.17 -6.03
N ALA A 179 -8.93 -2.40 -6.03
CA ALA A 179 -8.47 -3.07 -4.82
C ALA A 179 -7.32 -2.32 -4.14
N PHE A 180 -6.31 -1.91 -4.91
CA PHE A 180 -5.18 -1.14 -4.36
C PHE A 180 -5.57 0.28 -3.97
N MET A 181 -6.49 0.91 -4.69
CA MET A 181 -7.08 2.20 -4.31
C MET A 181 -7.76 2.11 -2.94
N THR A 182 -8.68 1.15 -2.77
CA THR A 182 -9.42 0.99 -1.50
C THR A 182 -8.51 0.56 -0.35
N ALA A 183 -7.50 -0.27 -0.61
CA ALA A 183 -6.49 -0.63 0.37
C ALA A 183 -5.65 0.58 0.82
N THR A 184 -5.27 1.45 -0.12
CA THR A 184 -4.51 2.67 0.20
C THR A 184 -5.38 3.66 0.97
N MET A 185 -6.68 3.81 0.64
CA MET A 185 -7.62 4.62 1.41
C MET A 185 -7.72 4.13 2.87
N LEU A 186 -7.95 2.83 3.07
CA LEU A 186 -8.02 2.23 4.41
C LEU A 186 -6.71 2.44 5.18
N SER A 187 -5.57 2.22 4.54
CA SER A 187 -4.25 2.44 5.12
C SER A 187 -4.02 3.90 5.54
N LYS A 188 -4.45 4.87 4.72
CA LYS A 188 -4.33 6.30 5.04
C LYS A 188 -5.21 6.74 6.21
N GLU A 189 -6.42 6.19 6.29
CA GLU A 189 -7.38 6.58 7.34
C GLU A 189 -7.10 5.88 8.67
N TYR A 190 -6.59 4.65 8.67
CA TYR A 190 -6.49 3.81 9.87
C TYR A 190 -5.13 3.14 10.08
N GLY A 191 -4.17 3.29 9.18
CA GLY A 191 -2.83 2.70 9.31
C GLY A 191 -2.06 3.20 10.54
N HIS A 192 -2.40 4.39 11.06
CA HIS A 192 -1.82 4.95 12.29
C HIS A 192 -2.25 4.19 13.56
N ILE A 193 -3.40 3.49 13.55
CA ILE A 193 -3.88 2.71 14.69
C ILE A 193 -3.05 1.42 14.82
N SER A 194 -2.82 0.76 13.67
CA SER A 194 -2.01 -0.46 13.63
C SER A 194 -1.46 -0.69 12.23
N PRO A 195 -0.17 -1.01 12.08
CA PRO A 195 0.42 -1.37 10.80
C PRO A 195 -0.26 -2.61 10.17
N TRP A 196 -0.86 -3.48 10.99
CA TRP A 196 -1.60 -4.66 10.51
C TRP A 196 -2.85 -4.31 9.68
N VAL A 197 -3.44 -3.13 9.88
CA VAL A 197 -4.53 -2.63 9.03
C VAL A 197 -4.04 -2.47 7.59
N SER A 198 -2.89 -1.84 7.41
CA SER A 198 -2.27 -1.67 6.09
C SER A 198 -1.84 -3.01 5.49
N VAL A 199 -1.20 -3.87 6.28
CA VAL A 199 -0.79 -5.23 5.86
C VAL A 199 -2.00 -6.02 5.37
N GLY A 200 -3.07 -6.07 6.15
CA GLY A 200 -4.31 -6.79 5.79
C GLY A 200 -4.95 -6.22 4.52
N ALA A 201 -5.05 -4.89 4.41
CA ALA A 201 -5.62 -4.23 3.25
C ALA A 201 -4.86 -4.56 1.96
N TYR A 202 -3.53 -4.41 1.96
CA TYR A 202 -2.71 -4.71 0.79
C TYR A 202 -2.62 -6.22 0.48
N THR A 203 -2.74 -7.08 1.48
CA THR A 203 -2.85 -8.53 1.26
C THR A 203 -4.13 -8.88 0.49
N ILE A 204 -5.28 -8.29 0.86
CA ILE A 204 -6.55 -8.47 0.15
C ILE A 204 -6.44 -7.92 -1.29
N ALA A 205 -5.84 -6.75 -1.47
CA ALA A 205 -5.64 -6.15 -2.79
C ALA A 205 -4.74 -7.01 -3.68
N THR A 206 -3.65 -7.55 -3.13
CA THR A 206 -2.74 -8.47 -3.83
C THR A 206 -3.46 -9.76 -4.22
N ALA A 207 -4.21 -10.36 -3.30
CA ALA A 207 -5.02 -11.55 -3.58
C ALA A 207 -6.04 -11.30 -4.71
N THR A 208 -6.66 -10.10 -4.74
CA THR A 208 -7.55 -9.69 -5.83
C THR A 208 -6.81 -9.67 -7.17
N GLY A 209 -5.62 -9.06 -7.25
CA GLY A 209 -4.80 -9.04 -8.45
C GLY A 209 -4.40 -10.44 -8.91
N LEU A 210 -3.97 -11.31 -8.00
CA LEU A 210 -3.63 -12.70 -8.29
C LEU A 210 -4.84 -13.49 -8.80
N MET A 211 -6.03 -13.29 -8.23
CA MET A 211 -7.26 -13.90 -8.73
C MET A 211 -7.61 -13.46 -10.16
N ARG A 212 -7.33 -12.20 -10.54
CA ARG A 212 -7.53 -11.74 -11.93
C ARG A 212 -6.64 -12.50 -12.90
N MET A 213 -5.40 -12.79 -12.53
CA MET A 213 -4.47 -13.61 -13.32
C MET A 213 -4.93 -15.07 -13.34
N ALA A 214 -5.29 -15.64 -12.18
CA ALA A 214 -5.79 -17.01 -12.06
C ALA A 214 -7.07 -17.24 -12.88
N ASN A 215 -7.96 -16.25 -12.95
CA ASN A 215 -9.17 -16.24 -13.78
C ASN A 215 -8.87 -16.00 -15.28
N ASN A 216 -7.60 -15.88 -15.69
CA ASN A 216 -7.18 -15.63 -17.08
C ASN A 216 -7.76 -14.33 -17.69
N LYS A 217 -8.12 -13.34 -16.83
CA LYS A 217 -8.76 -12.09 -17.26
C LYS A 217 -7.76 -10.97 -17.53
N HIS A 218 -6.59 -11.01 -16.88
CA HIS A 218 -5.57 -9.98 -16.98
C HIS A 218 -4.16 -10.58 -17.01
N TRP A 219 -3.26 -9.91 -17.71
CA TRP A 219 -1.84 -10.17 -17.70
C TRP A 219 -1.19 -9.71 -16.41
N LEU A 220 0.01 -10.21 -16.08
CA LEU A 220 0.78 -9.73 -14.94
C LEU A 220 1.05 -8.23 -15.05
N SER A 221 1.45 -7.78 -16.23
CA SER A 221 1.68 -6.36 -16.54
C SER A 221 0.43 -5.50 -16.26
N ASP A 222 -0.77 -5.96 -16.66
CA ASP A 222 -2.03 -5.27 -16.39
C ASP A 222 -2.31 -5.10 -14.89
N VAL A 223 -2.03 -6.16 -14.12
CA VAL A 223 -2.23 -6.20 -12.67
C VAL A 223 -1.30 -5.24 -11.97
N MET A 224 -0.02 -5.24 -12.33
CA MET A 224 0.98 -4.36 -11.72
C MET A 224 0.73 -2.89 -12.01
N VAL A 225 0.45 -2.57 -13.28
CA VAL A 225 0.14 -1.19 -13.67
C VAL A 225 -1.18 -0.74 -13.03
N GLY A 226 -2.17 -1.62 -12.94
CA GLY A 226 -3.42 -1.36 -12.22
C GLY A 226 -3.19 -1.04 -10.75
N ALA A 227 -2.38 -1.84 -10.06
CA ALA A 227 -2.01 -1.62 -8.66
C ALA A 227 -1.33 -0.24 -8.49
N GLY A 228 -0.36 0.07 -9.34
CA GLY A 228 0.34 1.35 -9.32
C GLY A 228 -0.60 2.56 -9.50
N PHE A 229 -1.53 2.51 -10.46
CA PHE A 229 -2.51 3.57 -10.64
C PHE A 229 -3.50 3.67 -9.49
N GLY A 230 -3.90 2.56 -8.88
CA GLY A 230 -4.74 2.57 -7.67
C GLY A 230 -4.08 3.33 -6.53
N ILE A 231 -2.81 3.03 -6.25
CA ILE A 231 -2.02 3.72 -5.22
C ILE A 231 -1.84 5.20 -5.55
N LEU A 232 -1.34 5.52 -6.76
CA LEU A 232 -1.06 6.91 -7.15
C LEU A 232 -2.31 7.78 -7.12
N SER A 233 -3.43 7.29 -7.63
CA SER A 233 -4.68 8.04 -7.63
C SER A 233 -5.13 8.38 -6.20
N THR A 234 -4.93 7.45 -5.25
CA THR A 234 -5.24 7.70 -3.84
C THR A 234 -4.30 8.73 -3.24
N GLU A 235 -2.99 8.58 -3.47
CA GLU A 235 -2.00 9.54 -2.98
C GLU A 235 -2.30 10.97 -3.47
N PHE A 236 -2.55 11.12 -4.78
CA PHE A 236 -2.89 12.41 -5.37
C PHE A 236 -4.24 12.95 -4.90
N GLY A 237 -5.27 12.09 -4.77
CA GLY A 237 -6.59 12.50 -4.29
C GLY A 237 -6.53 13.08 -2.87
N TYR A 238 -5.81 12.40 -1.98
CA TYR A 238 -5.58 12.88 -0.62
C TYR A 238 -4.69 14.13 -0.59
N TRP A 239 -3.65 14.19 -1.42
CA TRP A 239 -2.80 15.37 -1.53
C TRP A 239 -3.57 16.61 -2.01
N ILE A 240 -4.42 16.47 -3.04
CA ILE A 240 -5.28 17.55 -3.54
C ILE A 240 -6.23 18.03 -2.44
N THR A 241 -6.87 17.09 -1.73
CA THR A 241 -7.77 17.42 -0.62
C THR A 241 -7.02 18.14 0.51
N ASP A 242 -5.82 17.68 0.86
CA ASP A 242 -4.97 18.30 1.86
C ASP A 242 -4.61 19.74 1.49
N ALA A 243 -4.28 19.98 0.23
CA ALA A 243 -3.97 21.30 -0.28
C ALA A 243 -5.21 22.23 -0.29
N PHE A 244 -6.36 21.70 -0.72
CA PHE A 244 -7.61 22.46 -0.80
C PHE A 244 -8.16 22.81 0.57
N MET A 245 -8.23 21.84 1.48
CA MET A 245 -8.79 22.04 2.81
C MET A 245 -7.80 22.67 3.80
N ARG A 246 -6.55 22.92 3.43
CA ARG A 246 -5.52 23.55 4.27
C ARG A 246 -5.47 23.02 5.71
N GLY A 247 -5.55 21.70 5.87
CA GLY A 247 -5.55 21.04 7.17
C GLY A 247 -6.91 20.98 7.89
N ARG A 248 -7.96 21.65 7.42
CA ARG A 248 -9.29 21.53 8.04
C ARG A 248 -9.80 20.10 7.98
N GLY A 249 -10.43 19.63 9.06
CA GLY A 249 -10.98 18.29 9.14
C GLY A 249 -9.95 17.17 9.31
N LEU A 250 -8.69 17.49 9.64
CA LEU A 250 -7.72 16.51 10.14
C LEU A 250 -7.89 16.33 11.64
N ASN A 251 -7.90 15.10 12.10
CA ASN A 251 -8.12 14.74 13.50
C ASN A 251 -6.79 14.52 14.25
N PHE A 252 -5.67 15.08 13.80
CA PHE A 252 -4.35 14.84 14.38
C PHE A 252 -4.25 15.15 15.87
N GLN A 253 -4.87 16.23 16.34
CA GLN A 253 -4.85 16.56 17.77
C GLN A 253 -5.52 15.47 18.60
N LYS A 254 -6.71 14.99 18.16
CA LYS A 254 -7.40 13.88 18.83
C LYS A 254 -6.58 12.60 18.81
N LEU A 255 -5.92 12.30 17.68
CA LEU A 255 -5.08 11.11 17.56
C LEU A 255 -3.86 11.16 18.48
N GLN A 256 -3.22 12.34 18.63
CA GLN A 256 -2.11 12.54 19.55
C GLN A 256 -2.56 12.49 21.02
N GLU A 257 -3.71 13.05 21.34
CA GLU A 257 -4.30 12.97 22.69
C GLU A 257 -4.64 11.51 23.05
N GLU A 258 -5.21 10.74 22.12
CA GLU A 258 -5.52 9.32 22.32
C GLU A 258 -4.25 8.46 22.44
N GLU A 259 -3.23 8.73 21.65
CA GLU A 259 -1.93 8.07 21.75
C GLU A 259 -1.25 8.36 23.10
N GLN A 260 -1.29 9.61 23.57
CA GLN A 260 -0.78 9.98 24.88
C GLN A 260 -1.60 9.35 26.00
N LEU A 261 -2.92 9.30 25.88
CA LEU A 261 -3.81 8.66 26.83
C LEU A 261 -3.57 7.14 26.89
N GLY A 262 -3.36 6.52 25.73
CA GLY A 262 -3.01 5.09 25.62
C GLY A 262 -1.66 4.76 26.25
N ARG A 263 -0.67 5.65 26.13
CA ARG A 263 0.64 5.52 26.81
C ARG A 263 0.54 5.70 28.32
N SER A 264 -0.35 6.59 28.77
CA SER A 264 -0.59 6.82 30.21
C SER A 264 -1.50 5.76 30.85
N ASN A 265 -2.29 5.03 30.05
CA ASN A 265 -3.19 3.98 30.53
C ASN A 265 -3.05 2.69 29.68
N PRO A 266 -2.14 1.77 30.09
CA PRO A 266 -1.89 0.52 29.37
C PRO A 266 -3.14 -0.36 29.14
N SER A 267 -4.14 -0.24 30.00
CA SER A 267 -5.40 -0.98 29.87
C SER A 267 -6.22 -0.53 28.66
N PHE A 268 -6.15 0.74 28.30
CA PHE A 268 -6.82 1.30 27.13
C PHE A 268 -6.17 0.82 25.83
N PHE A 269 -4.84 0.78 25.81
CA PHE A 269 -4.06 0.27 24.67
C PHE A 269 -4.35 -1.21 24.41
N ASN A 270 -4.47 -2.01 25.47
CA ASN A 270 -4.81 -3.43 25.37
C ASN A 270 -6.25 -3.66 24.86
N LEU A 271 -7.20 -2.79 25.18
CA LEU A 271 -8.58 -2.88 24.70
C LEU A 271 -8.66 -2.59 23.18
N TYR A 272 -7.87 -1.64 22.68
CA TYR A 272 -7.86 -1.27 21.26
C TYR A 272 -7.09 -2.25 20.38
N MET A 273 -6.01 -2.82 20.89
CA MET A 273 -5.14 -3.72 20.10
C MET A 273 -5.53 -5.20 20.22
N GLY A 274 -6.46 -5.56 21.11
CA GLY A 274 -6.93 -6.94 21.28
C GLY A 274 -5.88 -7.94 21.77
N PHE A 275 -4.68 -7.48 22.18
CA PHE A 275 -3.60 -8.30 22.67
C PHE A 275 -3.26 -7.96 24.12
N ASN A 276 -3.57 -8.89 25.03
CA ASN A 276 -3.16 -8.83 26.43
C ASN A 276 -1.71 -9.33 26.55
N ILE A 277 -0.73 -8.50 26.14
CA ILE A 277 0.69 -8.79 26.38
C ILE A 277 1.08 -8.09 27.68
N PRO A 278 1.31 -8.81 28.80
CA PRO A 278 1.76 -8.19 30.03
C PRO A 278 3.16 -7.62 29.81
N LEU A 279 3.30 -6.30 29.95
CA LEU A 279 4.57 -5.57 29.79
C LEU A 279 5.66 -6.04 30.77
N SER A 280 5.34 -6.84 31.80
CA SER A 280 6.31 -7.45 32.73
C SER A 280 7.27 -8.46 32.06
N LYS A 281 7.05 -8.85 30.80
CA LYS A 281 7.97 -9.73 30.07
C LYS A 281 9.09 -8.98 29.32
N PHE A 282 9.08 -7.66 29.29
CA PHE A 282 10.08 -6.82 28.62
C PHE A 282 10.95 -6.02 29.59
N ASP A 283 11.03 -6.44 30.83
CA ASP A 283 11.96 -5.85 31.80
C ASP A 283 13.40 -6.32 31.49
N ILE A 284 14.09 -5.54 30.65
CA ILE A 284 15.50 -5.79 30.20
C ILE A 284 16.50 -5.28 31.25
N ASN A 285 16.04 -4.86 32.42
CA ASN A 285 16.91 -4.41 33.50
C ASN A 285 16.98 -5.43 34.65
N ASN A 286 17.54 -6.61 34.39
CA ASN A 286 18.11 -7.45 35.42
C ASN A 286 19.24 -8.30 34.82
N LYS A 287 20.39 -7.67 34.64
CA LYS A 287 21.74 -8.23 35.02
C LYS A 287 22.79 -7.16 34.77
#